data_f9ddd0a2292ac0d8a9e458483cf54e33
#
_entry.id   f9ddd0a2292ac0d8a9e458483cf54e33
#
_cell.length_a   1.000
_cell.length_b   1.000
_cell.length_c   1.000
_cell.angle_alpha   90.00
_cell.angle_beta   90.00
_cell.angle_gamma   90.00
#
_symmetry.space_group_name_H-M   'P 1'
#
loop_
_entity.id
_entity.type
_entity.pdbx_description
1 polymer ?
#
loop_
_entity_poly.entity_id
_entity_poly.type
_entity_poly.pdbx_seq_one_letter_code
_entity_poly.pdbx_strand_id
1 'polypeptide(L)'
;EMSASLVGSEMCIRDSSMGQWIQEGERTIFETVISVDKVNHKLEVPSDEANLDGLNFLAGKRVDEVNKMAELGTQLAHVDGGVPNMRIVIPELSEFSIGQLLYFFEKACGISGYLLGVNPFNQPGVEAYKKNMFALLNKPGYEEESKAIQARL
;
A
#
# COMPACT_ATOMS: atom_id res chain seq x y z
N GLU A 1 -24.10 -8.01 -5.49
CA GLU A 1 -23.26 -8.43 -6.64
C GLU A 1 -21.99 -7.59 -6.80
N MET A 2 -22.04 -6.24 -6.70
CA MET A 2 -20.84 -5.41 -6.79
C MET A 2 -19.85 -5.63 -5.63
N SER A 3 -20.32 -5.89 -4.42
CA SER A 3 -19.42 -6.10 -3.28
C SER A 3 -18.69 -7.45 -3.36
N ALA A 4 -19.34 -8.50 -3.83
CA ALA A 4 -18.69 -9.78 -4.06
C ALA A 4 -17.67 -9.73 -5.22
N SER A 5 -17.95 -8.94 -6.25
CA SER A 5 -17.02 -8.69 -7.36
C SER A 5 -15.78 -7.89 -6.90
N LEU A 6 -15.96 -6.92 -6.02
CA LEU A 6 -14.84 -6.15 -5.43
C LEU A 6 -13.94 -7.03 -4.55
N VAL A 7 -14.53 -7.87 -3.69
CA VAL A 7 -13.75 -8.82 -2.86
C VAL A 7 -13.06 -9.86 -3.73
N GLY A 8 -13.72 -10.38 -4.75
CA GLY A 8 -13.10 -11.29 -5.73
C GLY A 8 -11.98 -10.62 -6.53
N SER A 9 -12.13 -9.35 -6.91
CA SER A 9 -11.09 -8.58 -7.59
C SER A 9 -9.87 -8.34 -6.69
N GLU A 10 -10.09 -8.08 -5.40
CA GLU A 10 -9.01 -7.86 -4.44
C GLU A 10 -8.19 -9.14 -4.21
N MET A 11 -8.82 -10.28 -4.06
CA MET A 11 -8.12 -11.57 -4.00
C MET A 11 -7.41 -11.89 -5.32
N CYS A 12 -8.03 -11.70 -6.47
CA CYS A 12 -7.40 -11.90 -7.77
C CYS A 12 -6.21 -10.96 -8.01
N ILE A 13 -6.32 -9.69 -7.62
CA ILE A 13 -5.24 -8.71 -7.79
C ILE A 13 -4.05 -9.11 -6.92
N ARG A 14 -4.25 -9.41 -5.65
CA ARG A 14 -3.18 -9.74 -4.73
C ARG A 14 -2.56 -11.11 -5.01
N ASP A 15 -3.39 -12.15 -5.10
CA ASP A 15 -2.92 -13.54 -5.06
C ASP A 15 -2.66 -14.14 -6.45
N SER A 16 -3.15 -13.53 -7.52
CA SER A 16 -2.86 -13.99 -8.88
C SER A 16 -2.28 -12.92 -9.79
N SER A 17 -2.94 -11.79 -9.98
CA SER A 17 -2.47 -10.80 -10.96
C SER A 17 -1.24 -10.03 -10.47
N MET A 18 -1.27 -9.47 -9.27
CA MET A 18 -0.12 -8.74 -8.73
C MET A 18 0.99 -9.69 -8.29
N GLY A 19 0.67 -10.80 -7.63
CA GLY A 19 1.66 -11.80 -7.25
C GLY A 19 2.39 -12.37 -8.45
N GLN A 20 1.66 -12.69 -9.52
CA GLN A 20 2.25 -13.17 -10.78
C GLN A 20 3.14 -12.10 -11.43
N TRP A 21 2.68 -10.84 -11.45
CA TRP A 21 3.47 -9.75 -12.00
C TRP A 21 4.74 -9.47 -11.21
N ILE A 22 4.66 -9.50 -9.87
CA ILE A 22 5.83 -9.38 -8.99
C ILE A 22 6.81 -10.51 -9.27
N GLN A 23 6.32 -11.75 -9.38
CA GLN A 23 7.16 -12.93 -9.55
C GLN A 23 7.82 -13.01 -10.95
N GLU A 24 7.12 -12.65 -12.03
CA GLU A 24 7.57 -12.86 -13.40
C GLU A 24 7.57 -11.60 -14.28
N GLY A 25 7.12 -10.45 -13.76
CA GLY A 25 7.13 -9.18 -14.48
C GLY A 25 8.51 -8.52 -14.54
N GLU A 26 8.54 -7.27 -14.97
CA GLU A 26 9.76 -6.47 -15.01
C GLU A 26 10.36 -6.24 -13.62
N ARG A 27 11.68 -6.32 -13.50
CA ARG A 27 12.42 -6.13 -12.24
C ARG A 27 12.64 -4.64 -11.91
N THR A 28 11.56 -3.88 -11.82
CA THR A 28 11.57 -2.44 -11.54
C THR A 28 11.05 -2.10 -10.15
N ILE A 29 10.66 -3.11 -9.36
CA ILE A 29 10.06 -2.95 -8.04
C ILE A 29 10.91 -3.61 -6.95
N PHE A 30 10.67 -3.17 -5.74
CA PHE A 30 11.04 -3.85 -4.50
C PHE A 30 9.82 -3.91 -3.58
N GLU A 31 9.80 -4.82 -2.65
CA GLU A 31 8.72 -4.96 -1.69
C GLU A 31 9.15 -4.53 -0.29
N THR A 32 8.19 -3.98 0.45
CA THR A 32 8.32 -3.76 1.88
C THR A 32 7.18 -4.46 2.59
N VAL A 33 7.49 -5.53 3.30
CA VAL A 33 6.52 -6.31 4.06
C VAL A 33 6.42 -5.76 5.48
N ILE A 34 5.20 -5.43 5.91
CA ILE A 34 4.92 -5.02 7.28
C ILE A 34 4.41 -6.22 8.05
N SER A 35 5.18 -6.66 9.04
CA SER A 35 4.86 -7.81 9.87
C SER A 35 4.56 -7.38 11.31
N VAL A 36 3.53 -7.97 11.91
CA VAL A 36 3.16 -7.75 13.31
C VAL A 36 3.74 -8.87 14.16
N ASP A 37 4.53 -8.53 15.20
CA ASP A 37 5.16 -9.54 16.05
C ASP A 37 4.17 -10.21 17.00
N LYS A 38 3.42 -9.42 17.76
CA LYS A 38 2.40 -9.92 18.68
C LYS A 38 1.01 -9.70 18.14
N VAL A 39 0.21 -10.75 18.09
CA VAL A 39 -1.21 -10.66 17.76
C VAL A 39 -2.05 -10.32 19.00
N ASN A 40 -3.08 -9.51 18.81
CA ASN A 40 -3.99 -9.12 19.90
C ASN A 40 -4.91 -10.27 20.32
N HIS A 41 -5.22 -11.18 19.40
CA HIS A 41 -6.10 -12.32 19.64
C HIS A 41 -5.49 -13.60 19.09
N LYS A 42 -5.72 -14.70 19.80
CA LYS A 42 -5.32 -16.03 19.35
C LYS A 42 -6.55 -16.77 18.86
N LEU A 43 -6.51 -17.22 17.63
CA LEU A 43 -7.54 -18.05 17.02
C LEU A 43 -6.88 -19.32 16.50
N GLU A 44 -7.43 -20.47 16.86
CA GLU A 44 -6.98 -21.77 16.36
C GLU A 44 -7.90 -22.27 15.26
N VAL A 45 -7.34 -22.96 14.29
CA VAL A 45 -8.08 -23.60 13.21
C VAL A 45 -8.81 -24.81 13.78
N PRO A 46 -10.16 -24.89 13.69
CA PRO A 46 -10.89 -26.05 14.16
C PRO A 46 -10.67 -27.26 13.25
N SER A 47 -10.91 -28.44 13.76
CA SER A 47 -11.01 -29.66 12.95
C SER A 47 -12.43 -29.82 12.39
N ASP A 48 -12.57 -30.23 11.15
CA ASP A 48 -13.84 -30.61 10.53
C ASP A 48 -13.84 -32.11 10.24
N GLU A 49 -14.84 -32.84 10.75
CA GLU A 49 -14.97 -34.30 10.54
C GLU A 49 -15.11 -34.67 9.06
N ALA A 50 -15.79 -33.83 8.27
CA ALA A 50 -16.00 -34.07 6.85
C ALA A 50 -14.75 -33.76 6.00
N ASN A 51 -13.86 -32.88 6.47
CA ASN A 51 -12.64 -32.43 5.79
C ASN A 51 -12.83 -32.16 4.29
N LEU A 52 -13.94 -31.51 3.93
CA LEU A 52 -14.31 -31.28 2.53
C LEU A 52 -13.35 -30.35 1.78
N ASP A 53 -12.70 -29.45 2.50
CA ASP A 53 -11.71 -28.51 2.00
C ASP A 53 -10.26 -29.06 2.05
N GLY A 54 -10.06 -30.23 2.67
CA GLY A 54 -8.74 -30.83 2.83
C GLY A 54 -7.81 -30.10 3.81
N LEU A 55 -8.32 -29.18 4.63
CA LEU A 55 -7.50 -28.29 5.48
C LEU A 55 -7.27 -28.80 6.90
N ASN A 56 -7.72 -30.03 7.25
CA ASN A 56 -7.49 -30.59 8.58
C ASN A 56 -6.02 -30.72 8.99
N PHE A 57 -5.08 -30.66 8.06
CA PHE A 57 -3.64 -30.56 8.39
C PHE A 57 -3.25 -29.27 9.11
N LEU A 58 -4.11 -28.25 9.07
CA LEU A 58 -3.97 -26.99 9.81
C LEU A 58 -4.66 -27.04 11.19
N ALA A 59 -5.50 -28.04 11.47
CA ALA A 59 -6.25 -28.13 12.71
C ALA A 59 -5.34 -28.02 13.93
N GLY A 60 -5.72 -27.23 14.92
CA GLY A 60 -4.93 -26.92 16.12
C GLY A 60 -3.78 -25.93 15.91
N LYS A 61 -3.48 -25.50 14.69
CA LYS A 61 -2.53 -24.41 14.44
C LYS A 61 -3.19 -23.07 14.62
N ARG A 62 -2.43 -22.09 15.06
CA ARG A 62 -2.93 -20.71 15.18
C ARG A 62 -2.97 -20.06 13.81
N VAL A 63 -4.04 -19.29 13.55
CA VAL A 63 -4.22 -18.55 12.29
C VAL A 63 -3.04 -17.59 12.03
N ASP A 64 -2.53 -16.91 13.06
CA ASP A 64 -1.38 -16.02 12.92
C ASP A 64 -0.08 -16.77 12.56
N GLU A 65 0.10 -17.99 13.04
CA GLU A 65 1.24 -18.84 12.64
C GLU A 65 1.13 -19.26 11.18
N VAL A 66 -0.06 -19.67 10.74
CA VAL A 66 -0.32 -20.01 9.33
C VAL A 66 -0.06 -18.79 8.44
N ASN A 67 -0.54 -17.62 8.86
CA ASN A 67 -0.30 -16.36 8.14
C ASN A 67 1.20 -16.01 8.03
N LYS A 68 1.97 -16.21 9.11
CA LYS A 68 3.43 -16.00 9.07
C LYS A 68 4.14 -16.97 8.13
N MET A 69 3.67 -18.20 8.02
CA MET A 69 4.23 -19.17 7.06
C MET A 69 3.89 -18.78 5.62
N ALA A 70 2.68 -18.27 5.37
CA ALA A 70 2.30 -17.75 4.06
C ALA A 70 3.12 -16.49 3.69
N GLU A 71 3.32 -15.56 4.61
CA GLU A 71 4.21 -14.40 4.45
C GLU A 71 5.63 -14.84 4.05
N LEU A 72 6.18 -15.76 4.81
CA LEU A 72 7.55 -16.26 4.58
C LEU A 72 7.68 -16.99 3.25
N GLY A 73 6.72 -17.85 2.91
CA GLY A 73 6.71 -18.59 1.64
C GLY A 73 6.67 -17.65 0.43
N THR A 74 5.82 -16.62 0.48
CA THR A 74 5.73 -15.59 -0.56
C THR A 74 7.06 -14.82 -0.67
N GLN A 75 7.61 -14.39 0.46
CA GLN A 75 8.85 -13.63 0.51
C GLN A 75 10.03 -14.41 -0.10
N LEU A 76 10.13 -15.69 0.23
CA LEU A 76 11.18 -16.57 -0.34
C LEU A 76 11.04 -16.70 -1.86
N ALA A 77 9.82 -16.92 -2.36
CA ALA A 77 9.57 -17.02 -3.80
C ALA A 77 9.95 -15.74 -4.55
N HIS A 78 9.56 -14.57 -4.00
CA HIS A 78 9.86 -13.28 -4.63
C HIS A 78 11.38 -12.98 -4.61
N VAL A 79 12.07 -13.27 -3.52
CA VAL A 79 13.53 -13.09 -3.42
C VAL A 79 14.25 -14.01 -4.40
N ASP A 80 13.86 -15.29 -4.48
CA ASP A 80 14.40 -16.24 -5.46
C ASP A 80 14.13 -15.79 -6.90
N GLY A 81 13.00 -15.12 -7.14
CA GLY A 81 12.64 -14.48 -8.40
C GLY A 81 13.41 -13.18 -8.69
N GLY A 82 14.27 -12.71 -7.78
CA GLY A 82 15.07 -11.51 -7.96
C GLY A 82 14.38 -10.20 -7.55
N VAL A 83 13.32 -10.25 -6.76
CA VAL A 83 12.64 -9.06 -6.22
C VAL A 83 13.20 -8.75 -4.83
N PRO A 84 13.88 -7.59 -4.64
CA PRO A 84 14.38 -7.20 -3.33
C PRO A 84 13.25 -7.03 -2.33
N ASN A 85 13.42 -7.61 -1.15
CA ASN A 85 12.46 -7.53 -0.05
C ASN A 85 13.06 -6.82 1.17
N MET A 86 12.30 -5.90 1.72
CA MET A 86 12.55 -5.28 3.02
C MET A 86 11.46 -5.69 3.99
N ARG A 87 11.78 -5.73 5.28
CA ARG A 87 10.81 -6.06 6.31
C ARG A 87 10.78 -5.00 7.41
N ILE A 88 9.59 -4.51 7.71
CA ILE A 88 9.32 -3.65 8.87
C ILE A 88 8.54 -4.48 9.87
N VAL A 89 9.10 -4.69 11.06
CA VAL A 89 8.42 -5.40 12.14
C VAL A 89 7.88 -4.40 13.14
N ILE A 90 6.56 -4.40 13.33
CA ILE A 90 5.93 -3.64 14.40
C ILE A 90 5.65 -4.58 15.59
N PRO A 91 5.89 -4.15 16.84
CA PRO A 91 5.83 -5.05 18.01
C PRO A 91 4.43 -5.59 18.27
N GLU A 92 3.41 -4.77 18.04
CA GLU A 92 2.00 -5.12 18.25
C GLU A 92 1.09 -4.19 17.46
N LEU A 93 -0.13 -4.62 17.21
CA LEU A 93 -1.15 -3.79 16.56
C LEU A 93 -1.82 -2.91 17.62
N SER A 94 -1.29 -1.70 17.80
CA SER A 94 -1.78 -0.67 18.69
C SER A 94 -1.80 0.69 17.99
N GLU A 95 -2.57 1.63 18.53
CA GLU A 95 -2.63 3.01 18.02
C GLU A 95 -1.24 3.65 18.01
N PHE A 96 -0.42 3.35 19.01
CA PHE A 96 0.95 3.84 19.11
C PHE A 96 1.82 3.30 17.97
N SER A 97 1.80 2.00 17.73
CA SER A 97 2.57 1.36 16.65
C SER A 97 2.15 1.87 15.27
N ILE A 98 0.85 2.05 15.06
CA ILE A 98 0.31 2.60 13.81
C ILE A 98 0.74 4.06 13.63
N GLY A 99 0.65 4.88 14.69
CA GLY A 99 1.11 6.28 14.65
C GLY A 99 2.61 6.38 14.32
N GLN A 100 3.45 5.53 14.91
CA GLN A 100 4.87 5.45 14.58
C GLN A 100 5.10 5.06 13.11
N LEU A 101 4.36 4.08 12.59
CA LEU A 101 4.47 3.62 11.21
C LEU A 101 4.10 4.73 10.21
N LEU A 102 2.99 5.44 10.45
CA LEU A 102 2.56 6.57 9.63
C LEU A 102 3.64 7.67 9.62
N TYR A 103 4.09 8.09 10.80
CA TYR A 103 5.13 9.11 10.92
C TYR A 103 6.47 8.68 10.29
N PHE A 104 6.81 7.40 10.37
CA PHE A 104 7.99 6.86 9.69
C PHE A 104 7.92 7.09 8.18
N PHE A 105 6.81 6.78 7.53
CA PHE A 105 6.66 6.97 6.09
C PHE A 105 6.55 8.46 5.70
N GLU A 106 5.87 9.27 6.48
CA GLU A 106 5.83 10.73 6.27
C GLU A 106 7.24 11.34 6.32
N LYS A 107 8.01 10.96 7.33
CA LYS A 107 9.40 11.43 7.48
C LYS A 107 10.30 10.89 6.36
N ALA A 108 10.15 9.63 5.97
CA ALA A 108 10.87 9.03 4.86
C ALA A 108 10.57 9.76 3.54
N CYS A 109 9.31 10.11 3.29
CA CYS A 109 8.91 10.92 2.14
C CYS A 109 9.59 12.29 2.14
N GLY A 110 9.59 13.00 3.27
CA GLY A 110 10.29 14.28 3.41
C GLY A 110 11.79 14.16 3.12
N ILE A 111 12.44 13.14 3.70
CA ILE A 111 13.88 12.89 3.49
C ILE A 111 14.17 12.57 2.01
N SER A 112 13.35 11.72 1.40
CA SER A 112 13.54 11.35 -0.02
C SER A 112 13.39 12.56 -0.95
N GLY A 113 12.46 13.48 -0.65
CA GLY A 113 12.33 14.75 -1.37
C GLY A 113 13.60 15.59 -1.29
N TYR A 114 14.19 15.72 -0.13
CA TYR A 114 15.47 16.44 0.03
C TYR A 114 16.62 15.74 -0.69
N LEU A 115 16.68 14.41 -0.67
CA LEU A 115 17.69 13.66 -1.43
C LEU A 115 17.54 13.84 -2.94
N LEU A 116 16.33 14.05 -3.44
CA LEU A 116 16.05 14.38 -4.83
C LEU A 116 16.28 15.87 -5.17
N GLY A 117 16.66 16.69 -4.18
CA GLY A 117 16.90 18.11 -4.38
C GLY A 117 15.62 18.94 -4.57
N VAL A 118 14.46 18.43 -4.16
CA VAL A 118 13.16 19.12 -4.23
C VAL A 118 12.66 19.48 -2.83
N ASN A 119 11.84 20.53 -2.73
CA ASN A 119 11.17 20.86 -1.49
C ASN A 119 9.90 19.97 -1.36
N PRO A 120 9.85 19.03 -0.41
CA PRO A 120 8.70 18.12 -0.26
C PRO A 120 7.48 18.80 0.37
N PHE A 121 7.59 20.05 0.85
CA PHE A 121 6.52 20.75 1.57
C PHE A 121 5.85 21.85 0.75
N ASN A 122 6.18 22.02 -0.53
CA ASN A 122 5.50 22.95 -1.41
C ASN A 122 4.78 22.20 -2.54
N GLN A 123 3.83 22.88 -3.18
CA GLN A 123 3.01 22.29 -4.26
C GLN A 123 2.86 23.30 -5.42
N PRO A 124 3.96 23.73 -6.08
CA PRO A 124 3.88 24.76 -7.13
C PRO A 124 2.96 24.36 -8.29
N GLY A 125 2.90 23.08 -8.64
CA GLY A 125 1.99 22.58 -9.67
C GLY A 125 0.51 22.76 -9.32
N VAL A 126 0.16 22.61 -8.05
CA VAL A 126 -1.21 22.84 -7.56
C VAL A 126 -1.57 24.34 -7.60
N GLU A 127 -0.63 25.22 -7.28
CA GLU A 127 -0.85 26.66 -7.33
C GLU A 127 -1.11 27.17 -8.75
N ALA A 128 -0.52 26.55 -9.76
CA ALA A 128 -0.71 26.94 -11.14
C ALA A 128 -2.18 26.77 -11.59
N TYR A 129 -2.79 25.61 -11.34
CA TYR A 129 -4.20 25.42 -11.73
C TYR A 129 -5.18 26.21 -10.85
N LYS A 130 -4.86 26.47 -9.58
CA LYS A 130 -5.66 27.34 -8.73
C LYS A 130 -5.70 28.77 -9.28
N LYS A 131 -4.55 29.31 -9.70
CA LYS A 131 -4.49 30.62 -10.37
C LYS A 131 -5.35 30.66 -11.61
N ASN A 132 -5.24 29.65 -12.46
CA ASN A 132 -6.07 29.56 -13.66
C ASN A 132 -7.57 29.50 -13.33
N MET A 133 -7.95 28.74 -12.32
CA MET A 133 -9.34 28.65 -11.85
C MET A 133 -9.83 30.02 -11.34
N PHE A 134 -9.03 30.73 -10.53
CA PHE A 134 -9.39 32.06 -10.05
C PHE A 134 -9.53 33.08 -11.17
N ALA A 135 -8.66 33.02 -12.16
CA ALA A 135 -8.72 33.87 -13.36
C ALA A 135 -9.99 33.59 -14.20
N LEU A 136 -10.31 32.30 -14.44
CA LEU A 136 -11.53 31.90 -15.17
C LEU A 136 -12.84 32.30 -14.45
N LEU A 137 -12.82 32.33 -13.13
CA LEU A 137 -13.94 32.76 -12.31
C LEU A 137 -13.98 34.27 -12.09
N ASN A 138 -13.10 35.03 -12.72
CA ASN A 138 -13.00 36.49 -12.58
C ASN A 138 -12.85 36.93 -11.13
N LYS A 139 -12.04 36.21 -10.33
CA LYS A 139 -11.79 36.58 -8.94
C LYS A 139 -11.11 37.96 -8.89
N PRO A 140 -11.56 38.89 -8.02
CA PRO A 140 -10.90 40.18 -7.84
C PRO A 140 -9.38 40.01 -7.55
N GLY A 141 -8.54 40.77 -8.27
CA GLY A 141 -7.08 40.71 -8.20
C GLY A 141 -6.46 39.73 -9.20
N TYR A 142 -7.23 39.12 -10.11
CA TYR A 142 -6.79 38.23 -11.17
C TYR A 142 -7.21 38.72 -12.58
N GLU A 143 -7.43 40.02 -12.75
CA GLU A 143 -7.96 40.60 -13.99
C GLU A 143 -7.04 40.41 -15.20
N GLU A 144 -5.73 40.53 -15.01
CA GLU A 144 -4.77 40.35 -16.08
C GLU A 144 -4.64 38.87 -16.49
N GLU A 145 -4.61 37.98 -15.53
CA GLU A 145 -4.60 36.52 -15.77
C GLU A 145 -5.91 36.09 -16.44
N SER A 146 -7.04 36.67 -16.07
CA SER A 146 -8.33 36.38 -16.71
C SER A 146 -8.31 36.75 -18.18
N LYS A 147 -7.83 37.96 -18.55
CA LYS A 147 -7.69 38.38 -19.95
C LYS A 147 -6.73 37.46 -20.71
N ALA A 148 -5.60 37.12 -20.09
CA ALA A 148 -4.59 36.26 -20.72
C ALA A 148 -5.12 34.84 -20.99
N ILE A 149 -5.93 34.27 -20.09
CA ILE A 149 -6.54 32.95 -20.27
C ILE A 149 -7.64 32.99 -21.32
N GLN A 150 -8.49 34.02 -21.30
CA GLN A 150 -9.56 34.18 -22.30
C GLN A 150 -9.03 34.34 -23.72
N ALA A 151 -7.86 34.98 -23.89
CA ALA A 151 -7.22 35.09 -25.19
C ALA A 151 -6.66 33.75 -25.75
N ARG A 152 -6.65 32.69 -24.92
CA ARG A 152 -6.17 31.34 -25.29
C ARG A 152 -7.29 30.34 -25.53
N LEU A 153 -8.54 30.68 -25.18
CA LEU A 153 -9.73 29.88 -25.39
C LEU A 153 -10.41 30.23 -26.70
#